data_b81859ffcdd5c02b8be26663a0d7efac
#
_entry.id   b81859ffcdd5c02b8be26663a0d7efac
#
_cell.length_a   1.000
_cell.length_b   1.000
_cell.length_c   1.000
_cell.angle_alpha   90.00
_cell.angle_beta   90.00
_cell.angle_gamma   90.00
#
_symmetry.space_group_name_H-M   'P 1'
#
loop_
_entity.id
_entity.type
_entity.pdbx_description
1 polymer ?
#
loop_
_entity_poly.entity_id
_entity_poly.type
_entity_poly.pdbx_seq_one_letter_code
_entity_poly.pdbx_strand_id
1 'polypeptide(L)'
;THAVLRQVGLPRSKFDGREFMRQSGAAWINVQAGWLDEGKGPVQQPVPYGPLPRLALAWISTQAVRTKDREIAIGSSASEFLRLLGKPTTGGVRGSFTTLRKQMHALAACRLQLGFKGRTFNGQPVEQFDAWLANRETGQQALWPGLLVLSDGYFNSLVENAVPLDNRALMALSDSALALDVYTWLAHRLHRIEGRGVTLQCKAI
;
A
#
# COMPACT_ATOMS: atom_id res chain seq x y z
N THR A 1 -2.10 7.55 -3.89
CA THR A 1 -1.03 6.56 -4.19
C THR A 1 -0.08 7.14 -5.22
N HIS A 2 1.22 6.85 -5.12
CA HIS A 2 2.27 7.32 -6.04
C HIS A 2 1.95 6.97 -7.51
N ALA A 3 2.20 7.91 -8.44
CA ALA A 3 1.82 7.76 -9.85
C ALA A 3 2.43 6.53 -10.54
N VAL A 4 3.69 6.18 -10.23
CA VAL A 4 4.37 4.99 -10.78
C VAL A 4 3.72 3.70 -10.28
N LEU A 5 3.35 3.63 -8.99
CA LEU A 5 2.66 2.46 -8.41
C LEU A 5 1.33 2.14 -9.11
N ARG A 6 0.68 3.14 -9.72
CA ARG A 6 -0.56 2.94 -10.49
C ARG A 6 -0.31 2.35 -11.87
N GLN A 7 0.88 2.57 -12.43
CA GLN A 7 1.23 2.05 -13.75
C GLN A 7 1.79 0.63 -13.69
N VAL A 8 2.51 0.31 -12.63
CA VAL A 8 3.26 -0.96 -12.53
C VAL A 8 2.69 -1.90 -11.48
N GLY A 9 2.25 -1.38 -10.33
CA GLY A 9 1.66 -2.16 -9.23
C GLY A 9 2.64 -3.04 -8.46
N LEU A 10 2.25 -3.42 -7.25
CA LEU A 10 2.94 -4.42 -6.42
C LEU A 10 2.75 -5.84 -6.98
N PRO A 11 3.39 -6.89 -6.45
CA PRO A 11 3.05 -8.28 -6.76
C PRO A 11 1.56 -8.56 -6.52
N ARG A 12 0.92 -9.29 -7.44
CA ARG A 12 -0.52 -9.64 -7.31
C ARG A 12 -0.75 -10.85 -6.43
N SER A 13 0.20 -11.77 -6.40
CA SER A 13 0.20 -12.98 -5.59
C SER A 13 1.46 -13.06 -4.75
N LYS A 14 1.50 -14.04 -3.84
CA LYS A 14 2.69 -14.33 -3.04
C LYS A 14 3.90 -14.53 -3.96
N PHE A 15 5.00 -13.90 -3.58
CA PHE A 15 6.28 -13.98 -4.25
C PHE A 15 7.33 -14.49 -3.26
N ASP A 16 8.00 -15.55 -3.59
CA ASP A 16 8.93 -16.23 -2.67
C ASP A 16 10.35 -15.60 -2.68
N GLY A 17 10.62 -14.69 -3.62
CA GLY A 17 11.86 -13.91 -3.67
C GLY A 17 11.85 -12.74 -2.66
N ARG A 18 13.02 -12.17 -2.45
CA ARG A 18 13.23 -11.01 -1.58
C ARG A 18 13.17 -9.67 -2.31
N GLU A 19 13.17 -9.71 -3.60
CA GLU A 19 13.19 -8.57 -4.50
C GLU A 19 12.27 -8.83 -5.68
N PHE A 20 11.34 -7.94 -5.92
CA PHE A 20 10.39 -8.02 -7.02
C PHE A 20 10.58 -6.83 -7.95
N MET A 21 10.87 -7.12 -9.21
CA MET A 21 11.01 -6.13 -10.27
C MET A 21 9.89 -6.25 -11.29
N ARG A 22 9.31 -5.13 -11.69
CA ARG A 22 8.35 -5.06 -12.81
C ARG A 22 8.54 -3.78 -13.58
N GLN A 23 8.42 -3.85 -14.89
CA GLN A 23 8.44 -2.71 -15.79
C GLN A 23 7.21 -2.72 -16.71
N SER A 24 6.68 -1.53 -16.99
CA SER A 24 5.61 -1.32 -17.96
C SER A 24 5.86 -0.01 -18.71
N GLY A 25 6.30 -0.12 -19.97
CA GLY A 25 6.76 1.02 -20.72
C GLY A 25 7.97 1.72 -20.07
N ALA A 26 7.85 3.02 -19.84
CA ALA A 26 8.89 3.80 -19.16
C ALA A 26 8.81 3.76 -17.64
N ALA A 27 7.76 3.17 -17.07
CA ALA A 27 7.58 3.04 -15.62
C ALA A 27 8.12 1.70 -15.13
N TRP A 28 8.83 1.72 -14.01
CA TRP A 28 9.30 0.49 -13.37
C TRP A 28 9.25 0.60 -11.84
N ILE A 29 9.14 -0.54 -11.21
CA ILE A 29 9.16 -0.68 -9.76
C ILE A 29 10.12 -1.80 -9.37
N ASN A 30 10.89 -1.55 -8.32
CA ASN A 30 11.61 -2.57 -7.57
C ASN A 30 11.13 -2.51 -6.11
N VAL A 31 10.72 -3.65 -5.57
CA VAL A 31 10.27 -3.81 -4.18
C VAL A 31 11.19 -4.79 -3.48
N GLN A 32 11.91 -4.33 -2.48
CA GLN A 32 12.80 -5.14 -1.67
C GLN A 32 12.17 -5.43 -0.31
N ALA A 33 12.21 -6.68 0.10
CA ALA A 33 11.78 -7.13 1.42
C ALA A 33 12.77 -6.62 2.50
N GLY A 34 12.22 -6.10 3.60
CA GLY A 34 13.00 -5.57 4.71
C GLY A 34 12.83 -6.35 6.00
N TRP A 35 13.23 -5.72 7.09
CA TRP A 35 13.15 -6.24 8.46
C TRP A 35 12.24 -5.33 9.28
N LEU A 36 11.49 -5.92 10.20
CA LEU A 36 10.63 -5.20 11.14
C LEU A 36 10.79 -5.84 12.52
N ASP A 37 10.85 -5.03 13.59
CA ASP A 37 10.75 -5.53 14.95
C ASP A 37 9.28 -5.83 15.27
N GLU A 38 8.99 -7.09 15.59
CA GLU A 38 7.65 -7.55 15.99
C GLU A 38 7.53 -7.66 17.52
N GLY A 39 8.37 -6.95 18.29
CA GLY A 39 8.37 -6.94 19.75
C GLY A 39 9.21 -8.03 20.40
N LYS A 40 9.83 -8.90 19.61
CA LYS A 40 10.76 -9.96 20.07
C LYS A 40 12.07 -9.95 19.27
N GLY A 41 12.40 -8.83 18.66
CA GLY A 41 13.55 -8.64 17.81
C GLY A 41 13.21 -8.60 16.30
N PRO A 42 14.22 -8.41 15.46
CA PRO A 42 14.02 -8.19 14.03
C PRO A 42 13.58 -9.46 13.31
N VAL A 43 12.45 -9.35 12.62
CA VAL A 43 11.89 -10.42 11.78
C VAL A 43 11.92 -9.97 10.32
N GLN A 44 12.42 -10.84 9.46
CA GLN A 44 12.42 -10.59 8.04
C GLN A 44 11.00 -10.70 7.47
N GLN A 45 10.57 -9.65 6.79
CA GLN A 45 9.26 -9.60 6.16
C GLN A 45 9.32 -10.07 4.70
N PRO A 46 8.23 -10.59 4.14
CA PRO A 46 8.13 -10.87 2.71
C PRO A 46 7.97 -9.58 1.90
N VAL A 47 8.08 -9.69 0.58
CA VAL A 47 7.62 -8.63 -0.32
C VAL A 47 6.10 -8.48 -0.18
N PRO A 48 5.55 -7.25 -0.01
CA PRO A 48 4.10 -7.04 0.10
C PRO A 48 3.38 -7.42 -1.20
N TYR A 49 2.25 -8.13 -1.11
CA TYR A 49 1.51 -8.64 -2.26
C TYR A 49 -0.01 -8.67 -2.04
N GLY A 50 -0.74 -8.83 -3.12
CA GLY A 50 -2.19 -8.99 -3.09
C GLY A 50 -2.96 -7.66 -2.95
N PRO A 51 -4.26 -7.72 -2.69
CA PRO A 51 -5.12 -6.54 -2.66
C PRO A 51 -4.94 -5.67 -1.41
N LEU A 52 -4.66 -6.26 -0.23
CA LEU A 52 -4.62 -5.55 1.04
C LEU A 52 -3.58 -4.42 1.10
N PRO A 53 -2.30 -4.60 0.70
CA PRO A 53 -1.35 -3.50 0.71
C PRO A 53 -1.71 -2.39 -0.29
N ARG A 54 -2.42 -2.70 -1.37
CA ARG A 54 -2.94 -1.70 -2.32
C ARG A 54 -4.03 -0.83 -1.69
N LEU A 55 -4.99 -1.47 -1.04
CA LEU A 55 -6.06 -0.77 -0.31
C LEU A 55 -5.49 0.09 0.82
N ALA A 56 -4.58 -0.48 1.61
CA ALA A 56 -3.91 0.24 2.68
C ALA A 56 -3.16 1.47 2.15
N LEU A 57 -2.34 1.32 1.10
CA LEU A 57 -1.65 2.45 0.48
C LEU A 57 -2.62 3.49 -0.10
N ALA A 58 -3.72 3.06 -0.72
CA ALA A 58 -4.73 3.99 -1.24
C ALA A 58 -5.38 4.79 -0.10
N TRP A 59 -5.77 4.12 0.97
CA TRP A 59 -6.38 4.77 2.14
C TRP A 59 -5.40 5.70 2.86
N ILE A 60 -4.19 5.22 3.20
CA ILE A 60 -3.14 6.00 3.86
C ILE A 60 -2.78 7.23 3.03
N SER A 61 -2.57 7.06 1.71
CA SER A 61 -2.27 8.17 0.81
C SER A 61 -3.41 9.19 0.74
N THR A 62 -4.66 8.74 0.81
CA THR A 62 -5.83 9.64 0.83
C THR A 62 -5.88 10.44 2.12
N GLN A 63 -5.63 9.80 3.27
CA GLN A 63 -5.55 10.52 4.54
C GLN A 63 -4.42 11.54 4.52
N ALA A 64 -3.20 11.14 4.17
CA ALA A 64 -2.04 12.01 4.12
C ALA A 64 -2.26 13.28 3.28
N VAL A 65 -2.85 13.13 2.09
CA VAL A 65 -3.15 14.27 1.21
C VAL A 65 -4.26 15.16 1.79
N ARG A 66 -5.27 14.55 2.42
CA ARG A 66 -6.42 15.26 2.99
C ARG A 66 -6.04 16.06 4.24
N THR A 67 -5.27 15.45 5.14
CA THR A 67 -4.82 16.10 6.38
C THR A 67 -3.59 16.97 6.18
N LYS A 68 -2.87 16.81 5.07
CA LYS A 68 -1.55 17.41 4.82
C LYS A 68 -0.53 17.02 5.89
N ASP A 69 -0.69 15.82 6.43
CA ASP A 69 0.15 15.27 7.48
C ASP A 69 0.68 13.90 7.05
N ARG A 70 1.91 13.60 7.41
CA ARG A 70 2.56 12.32 7.17
C ARG A 70 2.33 11.32 8.30
N GLU A 71 1.85 11.78 9.44
CA GLU A 71 1.46 10.96 10.58
C GLU A 71 0.02 10.50 10.42
N ILE A 72 -0.19 9.22 10.24
CA ILE A 72 -1.49 8.64 9.93
C ILE A 72 -1.91 7.67 11.03
N ALA A 73 -2.98 8.02 11.74
CA ALA A 73 -3.60 7.11 12.69
C ALA A 73 -4.31 5.98 11.93
N ILE A 74 -3.84 4.75 12.10
CA ILE A 74 -4.37 3.55 11.44
C ILE A 74 -5.27 2.72 12.36
N GLY A 75 -5.71 3.32 13.48
CA GLY A 75 -6.56 2.69 14.48
C GLY A 75 -5.79 1.88 15.52
N SER A 76 -6.45 1.59 16.62
CA SER A 76 -5.89 0.88 17.79
C SER A 76 -5.69 -0.62 17.55
N SER A 77 -6.22 -1.15 16.45
CA SER A 77 -6.13 -2.57 16.13
C SER A 77 -6.23 -2.84 14.62
N ALA A 78 -5.71 -3.98 14.19
CA ALA A 78 -5.87 -4.42 12.80
C ALA A 78 -7.35 -4.67 12.44
N SER A 79 -8.21 -5.01 13.41
CA SER A 79 -9.66 -5.14 13.18
C SER A 79 -10.32 -3.80 12.88
N GLU A 80 -9.89 -2.75 13.54
CA GLU A 80 -10.37 -1.39 13.27
C GLU A 80 -9.92 -0.93 11.88
N PHE A 81 -8.66 -1.16 11.54
CA PHE A 81 -8.15 -0.81 10.22
C PHE A 81 -8.84 -1.60 9.09
N LEU A 82 -9.14 -2.89 9.29
CA LEU A 82 -9.95 -3.66 8.34
C LEU A 82 -11.31 -3.01 8.10
N ARG A 83 -11.98 -2.55 9.15
CA ARG A 83 -13.27 -1.84 9.02
C ARG A 83 -13.13 -0.54 8.23
N LEU A 84 -12.06 0.23 8.45
CA LEU A 84 -11.74 1.44 7.66
C LEU A 84 -11.48 1.11 6.18
N LEU A 85 -10.94 -0.07 5.89
CA LEU A 85 -10.76 -0.57 4.52
C LEU A 85 -12.02 -1.23 3.94
N GLY A 86 -13.15 -1.25 4.67
CA GLY A 86 -14.39 -1.88 4.23
C GLY A 86 -14.33 -3.40 4.16
N LYS A 87 -13.44 -4.03 4.93
CA LYS A 87 -13.26 -5.48 4.95
C LYS A 87 -13.86 -6.11 6.21
N PRO A 88 -14.48 -7.32 6.07
CA PRO A 88 -14.95 -8.06 7.22
C PRO A 88 -13.77 -8.51 8.09
N THR A 89 -13.99 -8.56 9.39
CA THR A 89 -13.03 -9.08 10.36
C THR A 89 -13.27 -10.58 10.57
N THR A 90 -12.36 -11.39 10.07
CA THR A 90 -12.38 -12.85 10.30
C THR A 90 -11.12 -13.27 11.04
N GLY A 91 -11.28 -14.12 12.04
CA GLY A 91 -10.19 -14.68 12.85
C GLY A 91 -9.53 -15.91 12.21
N GLY A 92 -8.55 -16.46 12.91
CA GLY A 92 -7.81 -17.66 12.50
C GLY A 92 -6.58 -17.39 11.65
N VAL A 93 -5.83 -18.45 11.37
CA VAL A 93 -4.53 -18.39 10.66
C VAL A 93 -4.66 -17.81 9.25
N ARG A 94 -5.77 -18.07 8.56
CA ARG A 94 -6.09 -17.56 7.21
C ARG A 94 -7.09 -16.41 7.23
N GLY A 95 -7.43 -15.89 8.41
CA GLY A 95 -8.39 -14.79 8.56
C GLY A 95 -7.86 -13.46 8.01
N SER A 96 -8.77 -12.55 7.74
CA SER A 96 -8.46 -11.21 7.23
C SER A 96 -7.55 -10.41 8.18
N PHE A 97 -7.72 -10.58 9.49
CA PHE A 97 -6.87 -9.99 10.52
C PHE A 97 -5.40 -10.40 10.37
N THR A 98 -5.13 -11.72 10.32
CA THR A 98 -3.78 -12.26 10.18
C THR A 98 -3.14 -11.85 8.86
N THR A 99 -3.94 -11.88 7.78
CA THR A 99 -3.47 -11.50 6.45
C THR A 99 -3.15 -10.00 6.37
N LEU A 100 -4.03 -9.13 6.92
CA LEU A 100 -3.76 -7.69 6.96
C LEU A 100 -2.48 -7.40 7.75
N ARG A 101 -2.35 -7.96 8.96
CA ARG A 101 -1.16 -7.74 9.79
C ARG A 101 0.11 -8.10 9.04
N LYS A 102 0.16 -9.28 8.41
CA LYS A 102 1.31 -9.71 7.60
C LYS A 102 1.63 -8.74 6.46
N GLN A 103 0.59 -8.27 5.75
CA GLN A 103 0.79 -7.37 4.62
C GLN A 103 1.17 -5.94 5.05
N MET A 104 0.70 -5.48 6.20
CA MET A 104 1.10 -4.19 6.77
C MET A 104 2.54 -4.22 7.27
N HIS A 105 2.96 -5.31 7.95
CA HIS A 105 4.36 -5.51 8.34
C HIS A 105 5.27 -5.55 7.10
N ALA A 106 4.89 -6.29 6.07
CA ALA A 106 5.64 -6.34 4.82
C ALA A 106 5.75 -4.96 4.14
N LEU A 107 4.66 -4.18 4.14
CA LEU A 107 4.62 -2.85 3.56
C LEU A 107 5.47 -1.86 4.36
N ALA A 108 5.41 -1.91 5.68
CA ALA A 108 6.20 -1.04 6.57
C ALA A 108 7.70 -1.31 6.47
N ALA A 109 8.08 -2.58 6.29
CA ALA A 109 9.47 -3.00 6.18
C ALA A 109 10.07 -2.80 4.78
N CYS A 110 9.25 -2.70 3.72
CA CYS A 110 9.76 -2.75 2.35
C CYS A 110 10.47 -1.46 1.92
N ARG A 111 11.44 -1.62 1.02
CA ARG A 111 12.05 -0.52 0.28
C ARG A 111 11.49 -0.49 -1.14
N LEU A 112 11.14 0.69 -1.60
CA LEU A 112 10.63 0.94 -2.94
C LEU A 112 11.65 1.74 -3.76
N GLN A 113 11.88 1.27 -4.98
CA GLN A 113 12.49 2.06 -6.03
C GLN A 113 11.46 2.21 -7.15
N LEU A 114 11.15 3.44 -7.50
CA LEU A 114 10.13 3.77 -8.50
C LEU A 114 10.79 4.64 -9.57
N GLY A 115 10.77 4.17 -10.80
CA GLY A 115 11.40 4.90 -11.90
C GLY A 115 10.43 5.27 -13.01
N PHE A 116 10.64 6.45 -13.59
CA PHE A 116 9.91 6.92 -14.75
C PHE A 116 10.74 7.92 -15.55
N LYS A 117 11.03 7.63 -16.82
CA LYS A 117 11.74 8.54 -17.75
C LYS A 117 13.00 9.18 -17.15
N GLY A 118 13.88 8.37 -16.58
CA GLY A 118 15.16 8.81 -16.00
C GLY A 118 15.07 9.38 -14.60
N ARG A 119 13.88 9.57 -14.02
CA ARG A 119 13.71 9.92 -12.61
C ARG A 119 13.54 8.65 -11.77
N THR A 120 14.23 8.57 -10.66
CA THR A 120 14.13 7.46 -9.70
C THR A 120 13.83 8.01 -8.32
N PHE A 121 12.75 7.53 -7.73
CA PHE A 121 12.53 7.62 -6.28
C PHE A 121 13.12 6.36 -5.65
N ASN A 122 13.87 6.53 -4.57
CA ASN A 122 14.50 5.44 -3.85
C ASN A 122 14.33 5.68 -2.35
N GLY A 123 13.49 4.88 -1.69
CA GLY A 123 13.21 5.06 -0.28
C GLY A 123 12.22 4.04 0.27
N GLN A 124 11.96 4.15 1.57
CA GLN A 124 10.88 3.42 2.22
C GLN A 124 9.60 4.27 2.16
N PRO A 125 8.43 3.70 1.88
CA PRO A 125 7.18 4.45 1.94
C PRO A 125 6.81 4.80 3.39
N VAL A 126 7.18 3.95 4.33
CA VAL A 126 6.90 4.09 5.76
C VAL A 126 8.21 4.30 6.51
N GLU A 127 8.29 5.39 7.26
CA GLU A 127 9.44 5.74 8.10
C GLU A 127 9.32 5.10 9.48
N GLN A 128 8.12 5.18 10.07
CA GLN A 128 7.83 4.60 11.37
C GLN A 128 6.48 3.86 11.31
N PHE A 129 6.43 2.71 11.94
CA PHE A 129 5.24 1.89 12.06
C PHE A 129 5.18 1.26 13.46
N ASP A 130 4.23 1.74 14.24
CA ASP A 130 3.92 1.14 15.53
C ASP A 130 2.97 -0.05 15.31
N ALA A 131 3.57 -1.23 15.27
CA ALA A 131 2.85 -2.46 15.01
C ALA A 131 1.77 -2.71 16.08
N TRP A 132 0.63 -3.27 15.67
CA TRP A 132 -0.40 -3.76 16.59
C TRP A 132 0.14 -4.99 17.36
N LEU A 133 0.95 -4.74 18.35
CA LEU A 133 1.49 -5.77 19.23
C LEU A 133 0.37 -6.22 20.18
N ALA A 134 -0.32 -7.29 19.82
CA ALA A 134 -1.24 -7.93 20.74
C ALA A 134 -0.41 -8.60 21.86
N ASN A 135 -0.39 -7.99 23.02
CA ASN A 135 0.13 -8.66 24.21
C ASN A 135 -0.90 -9.70 24.65
N ARG A 136 -0.78 -10.92 24.11
CA ARG A 136 -1.66 -12.05 24.43
C ARG A 136 -1.59 -12.47 25.90
N GLU A 137 -0.51 -12.09 26.60
CA GLU A 137 -0.27 -12.51 27.97
C GLU A 137 -0.95 -11.60 29.00
N THR A 138 -1.25 -10.35 28.69
CA THR A 138 -1.81 -9.39 29.66
C THR A 138 -3.23 -8.94 29.37
N GLY A 139 -3.81 -9.29 28.23
CA GLY A 139 -5.15 -8.82 27.84
C GLY A 139 -5.25 -7.28 27.67
N GLN A 140 -4.15 -6.57 27.85
CA GLN A 140 -4.11 -5.12 27.68
C GLN A 140 -4.20 -4.76 26.20
N GLN A 141 -5.15 -3.90 25.85
CA GLN A 141 -5.15 -3.18 24.59
C GLN A 141 -3.83 -2.42 24.47
N ALA A 142 -3.26 -2.39 23.28
CA ALA A 142 -2.11 -1.54 23.00
C ALA A 142 -2.39 -0.13 23.53
N LEU A 143 -1.51 0.38 24.40
CA LEU A 143 -1.67 1.69 25.06
C LEU A 143 -1.61 2.89 24.07
N TRP A 144 -1.23 2.62 22.83
CA TRP A 144 -1.07 3.63 21.79
C TRP A 144 -1.92 3.31 20.57
N PRO A 145 -2.64 4.28 20.01
CA PRO A 145 -3.26 4.11 18.70
C PRO A 145 -2.18 3.75 17.70
N GLY A 146 -2.44 2.75 16.82
CA GLY A 146 -1.52 2.39 15.77
C GLY A 146 -1.18 3.62 14.94
N LEU A 147 0.09 3.97 14.88
CA LEU A 147 0.62 5.10 14.13
C LEU A 147 1.46 4.59 12.97
N LEU A 148 1.30 5.21 11.82
CA LEU A 148 2.14 5.03 10.66
C LEU A 148 2.63 6.40 10.19
N VAL A 149 3.95 6.56 10.11
CA VAL A 149 4.57 7.78 9.60
C VAL A 149 5.12 7.51 8.21
N LEU A 150 4.66 8.29 7.22
CA LEU A 150 5.22 8.24 5.88
C LEU A 150 6.57 8.94 5.83
N SER A 151 7.50 8.42 5.04
CA SER A 151 8.76 9.13 4.78
C SER A 151 8.50 10.44 4.02
N ASP A 152 9.31 11.46 4.29
CA ASP A 152 9.20 12.78 3.65
C ASP A 152 9.18 12.68 2.11
N GLY A 153 10.09 11.91 1.55
CA GLY A 153 10.19 11.75 0.11
C GLY A 153 8.93 11.12 -0.50
N TYR A 154 8.35 10.11 0.17
CA TYR A 154 7.12 9.48 -0.28
C TYR A 154 5.92 10.43 -0.12
N PHE A 155 5.80 11.11 1.01
CA PHE A 155 4.74 12.06 1.28
C PHE A 155 4.73 13.22 0.26
N ASN A 156 5.88 13.86 0.03
CA ASN A 156 5.99 14.96 -0.95
C ASN A 156 5.58 14.50 -2.36
N SER A 157 6.02 13.30 -2.76
CA SER A 157 5.61 12.74 -4.06
C SER A 157 4.11 12.45 -4.16
N LEU A 158 3.44 12.17 -3.05
CA LEU A 158 1.99 12.01 -3.01
C LEU A 158 1.28 13.36 -3.18
N VAL A 159 1.72 14.40 -2.47
CA VAL A 159 1.11 15.73 -2.54
C VAL A 159 1.21 16.31 -3.95
N GLU A 160 2.37 16.16 -4.59
CA GLU A 160 2.61 16.67 -5.95
C GLU A 160 1.82 15.93 -7.04
N ASN A 161 1.59 14.62 -6.85
CA ASN A 161 1.08 13.74 -7.91
C ASN A 161 -0.18 12.97 -7.50
N ALA A 162 -0.97 13.49 -6.56
CA ALA A 162 -2.20 12.84 -6.12
C ALA A 162 -3.24 12.81 -7.23
N VAL A 163 -3.81 11.63 -7.48
CA VAL A 163 -5.00 11.48 -8.31
C VAL A 163 -6.13 10.99 -7.41
N PRO A 164 -7.30 11.63 -7.41
CA PRO A 164 -8.44 11.18 -6.62
C PRO A 164 -8.89 9.78 -7.07
N LEU A 165 -9.20 8.93 -6.10
CA LEU A 165 -9.79 7.61 -6.31
C LEU A 165 -11.14 7.56 -5.61
N ASP A 166 -12.15 6.98 -6.25
CA ASP A 166 -13.45 6.73 -5.60
C ASP A 166 -13.31 5.55 -4.62
N ASN A 167 -13.56 5.83 -3.35
CA ASN A 167 -13.46 4.83 -2.29
C ASN A 167 -14.48 3.69 -2.45
N ARG A 168 -15.67 3.98 -3.01
CA ARG A 168 -16.69 2.96 -3.30
C ARG A 168 -16.20 1.97 -4.34
N ALA A 169 -15.53 2.46 -5.39
CA ALA A 169 -14.91 1.60 -6.39
C ALA A 169 -13.77 0.76 -5.81
N LEU A 170 -12.91 1.35 -4.96
CA LEU A 170 -11.86 0.60 -4.26
C LEU A 170 -12.43 -0.52 -3.40
N MET A 171 -13.52 -0.25 -2.66
CA MET A 171 -14.21 -1.26 -1.85
C MET A 171 -14.82 -2.37 -2.70
N ALA A 172 -15.52 -2.01 -3.78
CA ALA A 172 -16.16 -3.00 -4.68
C ALA A 172 -15.13 -3.93 -5.37
N LEU A 173 -13.92 -3.42 -5.63
CA LEU A 173 -12.83 -4.16 -6.27
C LEU A 173 -11.83 -4.77 -5.28
N SER A 174 -12.11 -4.67 -3.99
CA SER A 174 -11.17 -4.93 -2.91
C SER A 174 -10.67 -6.38 -2.79
N ASP A 175 -11.28 -7.34 -3.46
CA ASP A 175 -10.87 -8.75 -3.45
C ASP A 175 -9.89 -9.12 -4.56
N SER A 176 -9.72 -8.24 -5.57
CA SER A 176 -8.88 -8.51 -6.72
C SER A 176 -7.75 -7.49 -6.87
N ALA A 177 -6.52 -7.94 -6.69
CA ALA A 177 -5.33 -7.11 -6.93
C ALA A 177 -5.26 -6.61 -8.39
N LEU A 178 -5.67 -7.44 -9.36
CA LEU A 178 -5.72 -7.07 -10.77
C LEU A 178 -6.77 -5.99 -11.02
N ALA A 179 -7.98 -6.14 -10.48
CA ALA A 179 -9.05 -5.16 -10.65
C ALA A 179 -8.65 -3.80 -10.05
N LEU A 180 -8.01 -3.79 -8.87
CA LEU A 180 -7.47 -2.59 -8.26
C LEU A 180 -6.37 -1.94 -9.12
N ASP A 181 -5.46 -2.73 -9.71
CA ASP A 181 -4.41 -2.22 -10.60
C ASP A 181 -5.04 -1.56 -11.85
N VAL A 182 -6.01 -2.24 -12.50
CA VAL A 182 -6.71 -1.73 -13.69
C VAL A 182 -7.47 -0.44 -13.36
N TYR A 183 -8.22 -0.43 -12.26
CA TYR A 183 -8.97 0.74 -11.82
C TYR A 183 -8.06 1.95 -11.55
N THR A 184 -7.00 1.74 -10.78
CA THR A 184 -6.08 2.84 -10.43
C THR A 184 -5.30 3.35 -11.63
N TRP A 185 -4.95 2.47 -12.57
CA TRP A 185 -4.35 2.84 -13.85
C TRP A 185 -5.31 3.66 -14.72
N LEU A 186 -6.57 3.22 -14.86
CA LEU A 186 -7.60 3.96 -15.60
C LEU A 186 -7.86 5.33 -14.98
N ALA A 187 -8.06 5.41 -13.67
CA ALA A 187 -8.28 6.68 -12.97
C ALA A 187 -7.12 7.67 -13.21
N HIS A 188 -5.88 7.19 -13.12
CA HIS A 188 -4.70 8.01 -13.39
C HIS A 188 -4.65 8.47 -14.86
N ARG A 189 -5.02 7.62 -15.80
CA ARG A 189 -4.99 7.95 -17.22
C ARG A 189 -6.10 8.92 -17.59
N LEU A 190 -7.32 8.67 -17.13
CA LEU A 190 -8.47 9.53 -17.41
C LEU A 190 -8.30 10.93 -16.81
N HIS A 191 -7.70 11.04 -15.64
CA HIS A 191 -7.41 12.33 -15.00
C HIS A 191 -6.44 13.22 -15.81
N ARG A 192 -5.68 12.64 -16.74
CA ARG A 192 -4.69 13.32 -17.57
C ARG A 192 -5.17 13.60 -19.00
N ILE A 193 -6.36 13.16 -19.36
CA ILE A 193 -6.94 13.42 -20.68
C ILE A 193 -7.65 14.78 -20.64
N GLU A 194 -7.08 15.74 -21.35
CA GLU A 194 -7.70 17.03 -21.60
C GLU A 194 -8.33 17.01 -23.01
N GLY A 195 -9.63 17.34 -23.10
CA GLY A 195 -10.35 17.43 -24.36
C GLY A 195 -11.05 16.14 -24.82
N ARG A 196 -11.05 15.86 -26.15
CA ARG A 196 -11.74 14.71 -26.74
C ARG A 196 -11.10 13.38 -26.35
N GLY A 197 -11.94 12.34 -26.20
CA GLY A 197 -11.51 11.00 -25.81
C GLY A 197 -10.36 10.43 -26.66
N VAL A 198 -9.51 9.62 -26.04
CA VAL A 198 -8.37 8.96 -26.68
C VAL A 198 -8.65 7.46 -26.78
N THR A 199 -8.46 6.89 -27.97
CA THR A 199 -8.54 5.44 -28.15
C THR A 199 -7.30 4.77 -27.60
N LEU A 200 -7.48 3.79 -26.71
CA LEU A 200 -6.41 2.99 -26.14
C LEU A 200 -6.30 1.67 -26.90
N GLN A 201 -5.13 1.41 -27.44
CA GLN A 201 -4.80 0.07 -27.93
C GLN A 201 -4.29 -0.76 -26.76
N CYS A 202 -5.07 -1.75 -26.31
CA CYS A 202 -4.59 -2.77 -25.38
C CYS A 202 -3.69 -3.74 -26.14
N LYS A 203 -2.38 -3.57 -26.02
CA LYS A 203 -1.47 -4.69 -26.31
C LYS A 203 -1.60 -5.64 -25.12
N ALA A 204 -1.78 -6.94 -25.42
CA ALA A 204 -1.87 -7.98 -24.39
C ALA A 204 -0.72 -7.83 -23.38
N ILE A 205 -1.09 -7.80 -22.10
CA ILE A 205 -0.19 -7.69 -20.95
C ILE A 205 0.36 -9.07 -20.63
#